data_f56f3972b9db2103732c2c33ef427945
#
_entry.id   f56f3972b9db2103732c2c33ef427945
#
_cell.length_a   1.000
_cell.length_b   1.000
_cell.length_c   1.000
_cell.angle_alpha   90.00
_cell.angle_beta   90.00
_cell.angle_gamma   90.00
#
_symmetry.space_group_name_H-M   'P 1'
#
loop_
_entity.id
_entity.type
_entity.pdbx_description
1 polymer ?
#
loop_
_entity_poly.entity_id
_entity_poly.type
_entity_poly.pdbx_seq_one_letter_code
_entity_poly.pdbx_strand_id
1 'polypeptide(L)'
;KPVFCEKPLATTKADCAEIVRIEQAAGRNLVQVGFMRRYDPDYRKIKAILDSGELGKPLMAHCISRTPRIAAGFTNAMQVTNVLIHEIDQFRWLFGEELVRGQMLAARNTAFAADGLNDPQLALMWTESNILIDVECSVNSYYGYEIGMEIVCEKGTIRLPLPAEPIVRSRLKVGNEIIDNWAERFPKAYDNELQHWINHLRGIEPTAGPGSKDGFAACCIADAMIASQTSGTVEAVNFDM
;
A
#
# COMPACT_ATOMS: atom_id res chain seq x y z
N LYS A 1 8.70 -6.27 25.33
CA LYS A 1 8.47 -4.83 25.21
C LYS A 1 7.71 -4.56 23.91
N PRO A 2 6.79 -3.57 23.88
CA PRO A 2 6.19 -3.13 22.62
C PRO A 2 7.23 -2.61 21.63
N VAL A 3 6.98 -2.85 20.34
CA VAL A 3 7.87 -2.48 19.23
C VAL A 3 7.04 -1.80 18.15
N PHE A 4 7.51 -0.66 17.65
CA PHE A 4 7.07 -0.10 16.38
C PHE A 4 8.08 -0.55 15.31
N CYS A 5 7.61 -1.21 14.28
CA CYS A 5 8.42 -1.76 13.20
C CYS A 5 8.01 -1.14 11.87
N GLU A 6 8.93 -0.50 11.17
CA GLU A 6 8.67 -0.05 9.80
C GLU A 6 8.38 -1.25 8.87
N LYS A 7 7.60 -0.99 7.83
CA LYS A 7 7.31 -2.00 6.80
C LYS A 7 8.56 -2.29 5.92
N PRO A 8 8.73 -3.50 5.45
CA PRO A 8 7.96 -4.71 5.77
C PRO A 8 8.26 -5.22 7.18
N LEU A 9 7.35 -5.98 7.77
CA LEU A 9 7.53 -6.56 9.12
C LEU A 9 8.82 -7.36 9.25
N ALA A 10 9.14 -8.15 8.21
CA ALA A 10 10.40 -8.84 8.02
C ALA A 10 10.63 -9.08 6.52
N THR A 11 11.80 -9.58 6.16
CA THR A 11 12.19 -9.78 4.75
C THR A 11 11.70 -11.10 4.17
N THR A 12 11.25 -12.04 5.02
CA THR A 12 10.72 -13.34 4.60
C THR A 12 9.39 -13.67 5.28
N LYS A 13 8.55 -14.44 4.60
CA LYS A 13 7.32 -14.98 5.18
C LYS A 13 7.57 -15.79 6.45
N ALA A 14 8.64 -16.60 6.48
CA ALA A 14 8.99 -17.42 7.63
C ALA A 14 9.29 -16.57 8.87
N ASP A 15 10.06 -15.48 8.73
CA ASP A 15 10.37 -14.57 9.83
C ASP A 15 9.10 -13.82 10.30
N CYS A 16 8.24 -13.40 9.37
CA CYS A 16 6.96 -12.80 9.72
C CYS A 16 6.07 -13.77 10.50
N ALA A 17 6.00 -15.04 10.08
CA ALA A 17 5.24 -16.08 10.78
C ALA A 17 5.79 -16.34 12.20
N GLU A 18 7.11 -16.34 12.37
CA GLU A 18 7.75 -16.52 13.68
C GLU A 18 7.42 -15.36 14.63
N ILE A 19 7.42 -14.12 14.16
CA ILE A 19 7.01 -12.95 14.94
C ILE A 19 5.55 -13.13 15.42
N VAL A 20 4.64 -13.56 14.52
CA VAL A 20 3.24 -13.81 14.87
C VAL A 20 3.12 -14.90 15.92
N ARG A 21 3.86 -16.02 15.80
CA ARG A 21 3.86 -17.11 16.79
C ARG A 21 4.35 -16.65 18.16
N ILE A 22 5.40 -15.84 18.21
CA ILE A 22 5.93 -15.26 19.46
C ILE A 22 4.87 -14.39 20.14
N GLU A 23 4.16 -13.54 19.41
CA GLU A 23 3.08 -12.72 19.98
C GLU A 23 1.91 -13.57 20.48
N GLN A 24 1.51 -14.59 19.71
CA GLN A 24 0.46 -15.54 20.12
C GLN A 24 0.85 -16.27 21.41
N ALA A 25 2.09 -16.74 21.51
CA ALA A 25 2.60 -17.38 22.73
C ALA A 25 2.67 -16.41 23.92
N ALA A 26 2.94 -15.16 23.68
CA ALA A 26 2.93 -14.12 24.72
C ALA A 26 1.52 -13.66 25.13
N GLY A 27 0.48 -14.06 24.40
CA GLY A 27 -0.91 -13.72 24.66
C GLY A 27 -1.24 -12.22 24.54
N ARG A 28 -0.43 -11.46 23.82
CA ARG A 28 -0.61 -10.01 23.63
C ARG A 28 0.06 -9.51 22.36
N ASN A 29 -0.52 -8.49 21.76
CA ASN A 29 0.07 -7.78 20.62
C ASN A 29 1.24 -6.91 21.11
N LEU A 30 2.42 -7.12 20.56
CA LEU A 30 3.63 -6.42 20.93
C LEU A 30 4.16 -5.53 19.79
N VAL A 31 3.83 -5.86 18.55
CA VAL A 31 4.33 -5.21 17.36
C VAL A 31 3.24 -4.39 16.69
N GLN A 32 3.53 -3.13 16.39
CA GLN A 32 2.77 -2.33 15.43
C GLN A 32 3.65 -2.14 14.20
N VAL A 33 3.09 -2.37 13.02
CA VAL A 33 3.79 -2.21 11.73
C VAL A 33 3.48 -0.84 11.15
N GLY A 34 4.51 -0.18 10.60
CA GLY A 34 4.44 1.17 10.03
C GLY A 34 3.71 1.25 8.70
N PHE A 35 2.40 1.01 8.70
CA PHE A 35 1.52 1.20 7.55
C PHE A 35 0.83 2.57 7.63
N MET A 36 1.62 3.63 7.41
CA MET A 36 1.24 5.03 7.62
C MET A 36 -0.01 5.45 6.84
N ARG A 37 -0.34 4.82 5.69
CA ARG A 37 -1.53 5.20 4.90
C ARG A 37 -2.83 4.98 5.66
N ARG A 38 -2.91 4.04 6.60
CA ARG A 38 -4.06 3.87 7.50
C ARG A 38 -4.30 5.08 8.41
N TYR A 39 -3.32 5.98 8.53
CA TYR A 39 -3.35 7.18 9.37
C TYR A 39 -3.42 8.48 8.57
N ASP A 40 -3.35 8.39 7.24
CA ASP A 40 -3.53 9.54 6.36
C ASP A 40 -4.98 10.04 6.43
N PRO A 41 -5.19 11.36 6.60
CA PRO A 41 -6.54 11.91 6.78
C PRO A 41 -7.49 11.63 5.60
N ASP A 42 -6.98 11.61 4.37
CA ASP A 42 -7.82 11.39 3.20
C ASP A 42 -8.19 9.92 3.02
N TYR A 43 -7.25 9.00 3.27
CA TYR A 43 -7.56 7.57 3.30
C TYR A 43 -8.55 7.21 4.40
N ARG A 44 -8.47 7.86 5.57
CA ARG A 44 -9.44 7.68 6.65
C ARG A 44 -10.84 8.16 6.26
N LYS A 45 -10.95 9.26 5.51
CA LYS A 45 -12.25 9.72 4.96
C LYS A 45 -12.83 8.70 3.98
N ILE A 46 -11.99 8.16 3.09
CA ILE A 46 -12.40 7.10 2.15
C ILE A 46 -12.91 5.88 2.91
N LYS A 47 -12.16 5.42 3.92
CA LYS A 47 -12.59 4.30 4.79
C LYS A 47 -13.94 4.58 5.43
N ALA A 48 -14.15 5.76 6.00
CA ALA A 48 -15.41 6.13 6.64
C ALA A 48 -16.60 6.13 5.64
N ILE A 49 -16.38 6.58 4.39
CA ILE A 49 -17.40 6.53 3.33
C ILE A 49 -17.73 5.08 2.97
N LEU A 50 -16.71 4.22 2.81
CA LEU A 50 -16.92 2.80 2.53
C LEU A 50 -17.69 2.11 3.67
N ASP A 51 -17.29 2.37 4.92
CA ASP A 51 -17.93 1.79 6.11
C ASP A 51 -19.38 2.26 6.33
N SER A 52 -19.74 3.45 5.84
CA SER A 52 -21.12 3.94 5.90
C SER A 52 -22.08 3.13 5.04
N GLY A 53 -21.57 2.43 4.01
CA GLY A 53 -22.38 1.69 3.05
C GLY A 53 -23.23 2.55 2.11
N GLU A 54 -23.09 3.88 2.16
CA GLU A 54 -23.89 4.82 1.35
C GLU A 54 -23.77 4.53 -0.16
N LEU A 55 -22.57 4.20 -0.62
CA LEU A 55 -22.30 3.91 -2.02
C LEU A 55 -22.53 2.44 -2.42
N GLY A 56 -23.05 1.61 -1.51
CA GLY A 56 -23.16 0.17 -1.76
C GLY A 56 -21.81 -0.54 -1.69
N LYS A 57 -21.73 -1.75 -2.28
CA LYS A 57 -20.50 -2.55 -2.23
C LYS A 57 -19.45 -2.00 -3.19
N PRO A 58 -18.15 -2.03 -2.82
CA PRO A 58 -17.07 -1.79 -3.75
C PRO A 58 -16.99 -2.93 -4.79
N LEU A 59 -16.73 -2.58 -6.04
CA LEU A 59 -16.67 -3.51 -7.17
C LEU A 59 -15.27 -3.64 -7.73
N MET A 60 -14.56 -2.51 -7.86
CA MET A 60 -13.18 -2.46 -8.32
C MET A 60 -12.48 -1.19 -7.86
N ALA A 61 -11.15 -1.20 -7.93
CA ALA A 61 -10.33 -0.04 -7.66
C ALA A 61 -9.23 0.12 -8.71
N HIS A 62 -9.02 1.37 -9.16
CA HIS A 62 -7.91 1.78 -10.00
C HIS A 62 -6.92 2.58 -9.16
N CYS A 63 -5.63 2.23 -9.23
CA CYS A 63 -4.62 2.86 -8.40
C CYS A 63 -3.36 3.16 -9.21
N ILE A 64 -2.71 4.26 -8.87
CA ILE A 64 -1.38 4.60 -9.38
C ILE A 64 -0.43 4.81 -8.21
N SER A 65 0.80 4.31 -8.36
CA SER A 65 1.89 4.45 -7.39
C SER A 65 3.17 4.76 -8.16
N ARG A 66 3.50 6.05 -8.24
CA ARG A 66 4.57 6.57 -9.08
C ARG A 66 5.62 7.27 -8.25
N THR A 67 6.84 6.75 -8.31
CA THR A 67 8.03 7.32 -7.68
C THR A 67 8.95 7.89 -8.76
N PRO A 68 9.47 9.12 -8.62
CA PRO A 68 10.23 9.76 -9.70
C PRO A 68 11.54 9.05 -10.03
N ARG A 69 12.19 8.46 -9.03
CA ARG A 69 13.48 7.75 -9.16
C ARG A 69 13.75 6.86 -7.96
N ILE A 70 14.55 5.84 -8.17
CA ILE A 70 14.98 4.88 -7.17
C ILE A 70 16.50 4.83 -7.04
N ALA A 71 16.98 4.25 -5.93
CA ALA A 71 18.41 4.01 -5.72
C ALA A 71 18.94 2.89 -6.65
N ALA A 72 20.25 2.92 -6.89
CA ALA A 72 20.93 1.85 -7.61
C ALA A 72 20.75 0.49 -6.88
N GLY A 73 20.62 -0.58 -7.66
CA GLY A 73 20.42 -1.94 -7.14
C GLY A 73 18.95 -2.28 -6.78
N PHE A 74 18.00 -1.42 -7.11
CA PHE A 74 16.59 -1.72 -6.94
C PHE A 74 16.15 -2.85 -7.89
N THR A 75 15.37 -3.81 -7.38
CA THR A 75 14.98 -5.02 -8.11
C THR A 75 13.47 -5.08 -8.32
N ASN A 76 13.00 -5.99 -9.20
CA ASN A 76 11.58 -6.26 -9.38
C ASN A 76 10.89 -6.68 -8.07
N ALA A 77 11.53 -7.53 -7.26
CA ALA A 77 11.01 -7.92 -5.96
C ALA A 77 10.89 -6.71 -5.00
N MET A 78 11.84 -5.78 -5.03
CA MET A 78 11.77 -4.56 -4.22
C MET A 78 10.64 -3.62 -4.67
N GLN A 79 10.22 -3.67 -5.94
CA GLN A 79 9.04 -2.94 -6.38
C GLN A 79 7.76 -3.43 -5.68
N VAL A 80 7.70 -4.73 -5.38
CA VAL A 80 6.60 -5.31 -4.58
C VAL A 80 6.78 -5.00 -3.10
N THR A 81 7.95 -5.33 -2.51
CA THR A 81 8.15 -5.26 -1.05
C THR A 81 8.31 -3.84 -0.51
N ASN A 82 8.72 -2.87 -1.33
CA ASN A 82 8.93 -1.50 -0.89
C ASN A 82 7.87 -0.52 -1.38
N VAL A 83 7.23 -0.80 -2.54
CA VAL A 83 6.25 0.10 -3.16
C VAL A 83 4.85 -0.52 -3.05
N LEU A 84 4.56 -1.60 -3.76
CA LEU A 84 3.23 -2.20 -3.81
C LEU A 84 2.71 -2.68 -2.44
N ILE A 85 3.59 -2.95 -1.48
CA ILE A 85 3.20 -3.37 -0.12
C ILE A 85 2.30 -2.35 0.57
N HIS A 86 2.38 -1.09 0.22
CA HIS A 86 1.50 -0.05 0.74
C HIS A 86 0.07 -0.20 0.20
N GLU A 87 -0.09 -0.49 -1.08
CA GLU A 87 -1.38 -0.74 -1.70
C GLU A 87 -1.97 -2.08 -1.21
N ILE A 88 -1.14 -3.09 -1.02
CA ILE A 88 -1.55 -4.38 -0.43
C ILE A 88 -2.20 -4.17 0.94
N ASP A 89 -1.51 -3.52 1.86
CA ASP A 89 -2.04 -3.26 3.20
C ASP A 89 -3.26 -2.33 3.17
N GLN A 90 -3.20 -1.28 2.36
CA GLN A 90 -4.26 -0.29 2.21
C GLN A 90 -5.59 -0.92 1.77
N PHE A 91 -5.58 -1.78 0.74
CA PHE A 91 -6.81 -2.37 0.23
C PHE A 91 -7.37 -3.45 1.16
N ARG A 92 -6.52 -4.23 1.84
CA ARG A 92 -6.97 -5.12 2.93
C ARG A 92 -7.72 -4.34 4.00
N TRP A 93 -7.17 -3.19 4.42
CA TRP A 93 -7.79 -2.34 5.43
C TRP A 93 -9.06 -1.64 4.91
N LEU A 94 -9.03 -1.07 3.71
CA LEU A 94 -10.17 -0.34 3.15
C LEU A 94 -11.39 -1.24 2.97
N PHE A 95 -11.19 -2.44 2.42
CA PHE A 95 -12.29 -3.36 2.13
C PHE A 95 -12.62 -4.30 3.30
N GLY A 96 -11.71 -4.44 4.28
CA GLY A 96 -11.89 -5.37 5.40
C GLY A 96 -11.88 -6.84 4.96
N GLU A 97 -11.20 -7.15 3.85
CA GLU A 97 -11.08 -8.47 3.23
C GLU A 97 -9.64 -8.81 2.92
N GLU A 98 -9.31 -10.11 2.86
CA GLU A 98 -8.00 -10.54 2.40
C GLU A 98 -7.89 -10.50 0.87
N LEU A 99 -6.67 -10.24 0.37
CA LEU A 99 -6.32 -10.38 -1.04
C LEU A 99 -5.87 -11.83 -1.27
N VAL A 100 -6.64 -12.58 -2.03
CA VAL A 100 -6.47 -14.05 -2.12
C VAL A 100 -5.71 -14.52 -3.36
N ARG A 101 -5.53 -13.65 -4.33
CA ARG A 101 -4.74 -13.94 -5.54
C ARG A 101 -4.25 -12.65 -6.18
N GLY A 102 -3.16 -12.74 -6.94
CA GLY A 102 -2.62 -11.61 -7.66
C GLY A 102 -1.83 -11.96 -8.91
N GLN A 103 -1.60 -10.97 -9.75
CA GLN A 103 -0.79 -11.08 -10.95
C GLN A 103 0.01 -9.80 -11.18
N MET A 104 1.28 -9.97 -11.55
CA MET A 104 2.14 -8.88 -12.01
C MET A 104 2.32 -8.96 -13.53
N LEU A 105 2.08 -7.86 -14.20
CA LEU A 105 2.23 -7.72 -15.65
C LEU A 105 3.33 -6.70 -15.95
N ALA A 106 4.33 -7.11 -16.69
CA ALA A 106 5.36 -6.19 -17.18
C ALA A 106 4.82 -5.44 -18.41
N ALA A 107 5.01 -4.12 -18.41
CA ALA A 107 4.76 -3.27 -19.59
C ALA A 107 6.06 -3.08 -20.40
N ARG A 108 6.01 -2.22 -21.41
CA ARG A 108 7.23 -1.75 -22.08
C ARG A 108 8.05 -0.91 -21.10
N ASN A 109 9.32 -1.29 -20.89
CA ASN A 109 10.20 -0.59 -19.97
C ASN A 109 10.46 0.86 -20.38
N THR A 110 10.51 1.75 -19.39
CA THR A 110 11.05 3.09 -19.56
C THR A 110 12.55 3.03 -19.89
N ALA A 111 13.05 4.04 -20.63
CA ALA A 111 14.49 4.17 -20.89
C ALA A 111 15.34 4.44 -19.63
N PHE A 112 14.69 4.77 -18.51
CA PHE A 112 15.34 5.04 -17.21
C PHE A 112 15.40 3.79 -16.31
N ALA A 113 14.76 2.69 -16.70
CA ALA A 113 14.85 1.44 -15.95
C ALA A 113 16.28 0.87 -16.04
N ALA A 114 16.82 0.43 -14.90
CA ALA A 114 18.09 -0.30 -14.87
C ALA A 114 17.94 -1.66 -15.58
N ASP A 115 19.05 -2.23 -16.00
CA ASP A 115 19.07 -3.55 -16.64
C ASP A 115 18.39 -4.60 -15.73
N GLY A 116 17.45 -5.34 -16.30
CA GLY A 116 16.69 -6.38 -15.61
C GLY A 116 15.53 -5.88 -14.74
N LEU A 117 15.32 -4.57 -14.62
CA LEU A 117 14.18 -4.00 -13.95
C LEU A 117 13.02 -3.81 -14.93
N ASN A 118 11.85 -4.35 -14.61
CA ASN A 118 10.61 -4.06 -15.33
C ASN A 118 9.96 -2.80 -14.73
N ASP A 119 9.85 -1.73 -15.52
CA ASP A 119 9.25 -0.46 -15.08
C ASP A 119 8.63 0.30 -16.26
N PRO A 120 7.32 0.60 -16.23
CA PRO A 120 6.37 0.28 -15.15
C PRO A 120 5.88 -1.18 -15.16
N GLN A 121 5.26 -1.60 -14.06
CA GLN A 121 4.51 -2.84 -13.95
C GLN A 121 3.04 -2.54 -13.57
N LEU A 122 2.13 -3.44 -13.96
CA LEU A 122 0.74 -3.41 -13.53
C LEU A 122 0.48 -4.60 -12.60
N ALA A 123 0.07 -4.32 -11.38
CA ALA A 123 -0.38 -5.31 -10.42
C ALA A 123 -1.91 -5.47 -10.53
N LEU A 124 -2.39 -6.70 -10.61
CA LEU A 124 -3.79 -7.07 -10.46
C LEU A 124 -3.94 -7.88 -9.19
N MET A 125 -4.93 -7.55 -8.36
CA MET A 125 -5.21 -8.26 -7.12
C MET A 125 -6.72 -8.46 -6.96
N TRP A 126 -7.12 -9.52 -6.27
CA TRP A 126 -8.53 -9.82 -6.01
C TRP A 126 -8.74 -10.16 -4.54
N THR A 127 -9.81 -9.61 -3.97
CA THR A 127 -10.26 -9.96 -2.63
C THR A 127 -11.03 -11.29 -2.62
N GLU A 128 -11.37 -11.76 -1.42
CA GLU A 128 -12.22 -12.95 -1.20
C GLU A 128 -13.57 -12.81 -1.91
N SER A 129 -14.20 -11.63 -1.85
CA SER A 129 -15.46 -11.34 -2.53
C SER A 129 -15.30 -11.00 -4.02
N ASN A 130 -14.09 -11.11 -4.57
CA ASN A 130 -13.74 -10.86 -5.97
C ASN A 130 -13.76 -9.37 -6.38
N ILE A 131 -13.53 -8.44 -5.46
CA ILE A 131 -13.23 -7.05 -5.83
C ILE A 131 -11.92 -7.04 -6.60
N LEU A 132 -11.92 -6.47 -7.81
CA LEU A 132 -10.72 -6.34 -8.64
C LEU A 132 -10.00 -5.03 -8.31
N ILE A 133 -8.70 -5.13 -8.11
CA ILE A 133 -7.82 -3.99 -7.85
C ILE A 133 -6.72 -4.00 -8.91
N ASP A 134 -6.55 -2.91 -9.63
CA ASP A 134 -5.36 -2.71 -10.45
C ASP A 134 -4.50 -1.58 -9.86
N VAL A 135 -3.17 -1.77 -9.94
CA VAL A 135 -2.20 -0.78 -9.47
C VAL A 135 -1.10 -0.62 -10.52
N GLU A 136 -1.04 0.55 -11.12
CA GLU A 136 0.14 0.93 -11.91
C GLU A 136 1.28 1.28 -10.95
N CYS A 137 2.36 0.51 -11.01
CA CYS A 137 3.59 0.74 -10.26
C CYS A 137 4.68 1.26 -11.19
N SER A 138 5.10 2.51 -11.02
CA SER A 138 6.25 3.09 -11.71
C SER A 138 7.25 3.63 -10.71
N VAL A 139 8.51 3.23 -10.87
CA VAL A 139 9.58 3.62 -9.95
C VAL A 139 10.62 4.56 -10.58
N ASN A 140 10.38 4.95 -11.85
CA ASN A 140 11.13 5.97 -12.58
C ASN A 140 10.18 6.84 -13.40
N SER A 141 9.15 7.40 -12.78
CA SER A 141 8.15 8.25 -13.42
C SER A 141 8.73 9.59 -13.91
N TYR A 142 9.86 10.01 -13.35
CA TYR A 142 10.68 11.15 -13.71
C TYR A 142 10.08 12.54 -13.45
N TYR A 143 8.76 12.70 -13.48
CA TYR A 143 8.10 14.01 -13.36
C TYR A 143 7.73 14.39 -11.91
N GLY A 144 7.76 13.46 -10.97
CA GLY A 144 7.40 13.69 -9.58
C GLY A 144 6.80 12.46 -8.92
N TYR A 145 6.43 12.60 -7.64
CA TYR A 145 5.78 11.56 -6.85
C TYR A 145 4.26 11.69 -6.96
N GLU A 146 3.59 10.62 -7.35
CA GLU A 146 2.13 10.63 -7.51
C GLU A 146 1.51 9.34 -6.97
N ILE A 147 0.56 9.49 -6.07
CA ILE A 147 -0.30 8.40 -5.57
C ILE A 147 -1.75 8.77 -5.89
N GLY A 148 -2.44 7.90 -6.59
CA GLY A 148 -3.84 8.09 -6.96
C GLY A 148 -4.65 6.83 -6.74
N MET A 149 -5.94 7.01 -6.47
CA MET A 149 -6.87 5.89 -6.33
C MET A 149 -8.29 6.35 -6.68
N GLU A 150 -9.02 5.48 -7.37
CA GLU A 150 -10.47 5.60 -7.55
C GLU A 150 -11.12 4.24 -7.27
N ILE A 151 -12.11 4.22 -6.38
CA ILE A 151 -12.88 3.02 -6.04
C ILE A 151 -14.25 3.15 -6.68
N VAL A 152 -14.64 2.17 -7.49
CA VAL A 152 -15.95 2.05 -8.10
C VAL A 152 -16.84 1.22 -7.19
N CYS A 153 -17.96 1.78 -6.79
CA CYS A 153 -19.00 1.12 -5.97
C CYS A 153 -20.31 0.99 -6.75
N GLU A 154 -21.29 0.24 -6.22
CA GLU A 154 -22.59 0.02 -6.86
C GLU A 154 -23.37 1.30 -7.18
N LYS A 155 -23.20 2.37 -6.37
CA LYS A 155 -23.99 3.60 -6.46
C LYS A 155 -23.16 4.86 -6.72
N GLY A 156 -21.84 4.72 -6.93
CA GLY A 156 -20.96 5.85 -7.17
C GLY A 156 -19.49 5.49 -7.12
N THR A 157 -18.63 6.50 -7.14
CA THR A 157 -17.18 6.33 -7.04
C THR A 157 -16.60 7.18 -5.91
N ILE A 158 -15.47 6.74 -5.36
CA ILE A 158 -14.67 7.49 -4.39
C ILE A 158 -13.29 7.69 -4.98
N ARG A 159 -12.83 8.92 -5.07
CA ARG A 159 -11.49 9.23 -5.57
C ARG A 159 -10.64 9.84 -4.47
N LEU A 160 -9.38 9.37 -4.36
CA LEU A 160 -8.37 10.02 -3.53
C LEU A 160 -8.11 11.43 -4.10
N PRO A 161 -8.25 12.50 -3.29
CA PRO A 161 -7.97 13.84 -3.79
C PRO A 161 -6.49 13.99 -4.14
N LEU A 162 -6.21 14.76 -5.17
CA LEU A 162 -4.85 15.23 -5.42
C LEU A 162 -4.47 16.23 -4.31
N PRO A 163 -3.18 16.33 -3.94
CA PRO A 163 -2.72 17.36 -3.03
C PRO A 163 -3.22 18.74 -3.47
N ALA A 164 -3.68 19.55 -2.52
CA ALA A 164 -4.18 20.90 -2.80
C ALA A 164 -2.98 21.84 -2.98
N GLU A 165 -2.49 21.95 -4.22
CA GLU A 165 -1.41 22.84 -4.59
C GLU A 165 -1.94 24.10 -5.29
N PRO A 166 -1.29 25.28 -5.13
CA PRO A 166 -1.67 26.51 -5.82
C PRO A 166 -1.64 26.36 -7.33
N ILE A 167 -2.71 26.80 -8.00
CA ILE A 167 -2.74 26.85 -9.47
C ILE A 167 -2.01 28.09 -9.94
N VAL A 168 -0.89 27.90 -10.63
CA VAL A 168 -0.08 28.97 -11.20
C VAL A 168 -0.46 29.23 -12.66
N ARG A 169 -0.72 30.48 -13.00
CA ARG A 169 -0.92 30.93 -14.38
C ARG A 169 0.24 31.81 -14.77
N SER A 170 1.08 31.33 -15.69
CA SER A 170 2.23 32.12 -16.22
C SER A 170 2.59 31.66 -17.63
N ARG A 171 3.18 32.55 -18.42
CA ARG A 171 3.70 32.23 -19.76
C ARG A 171 2.67 31.49 -20.64
N LEU A 172 1.41 31.93 -20.62
CA LEU A 172 0.28 31.31 -21.33
C LEU A 172 -0.02 29.85 -20.94
N LYS A 173 0.40 29.44 -19.77
CA LYS A 173 0.16 28.08 -19.19
C LYS A 173 -0.58 28.19 -17.87
N VAL A 174 -1.28 27.10 -17.51
CA VAL A 174 -1.88 26.88 -16.21
C VAL A 174 -1.40 25.53 -15.71
N GLY A 175 -1.04 25.43 -14.43
CA GLY A 175 -0.61 24.18 -13.80
C GLY A 175 -0.37 24.36 -12.31
N ASN A 176 -0.05 23.27 -11.66
CA ASN A 176 0.37 23.21 -10.26
C ASN A 176 1.69 22.44 -10.16
N GLU A 177 2.39 22.60 -9.07
CA GLU A 177 3.59 21.81 -8.78
C GLU A 177 3.22 20.37 -8.43
N ILE A 178 4.13 19.44 -8.73
CA ILE A 178 4.03 18.05 -8.31
C ILE A 178 5.14 17.81 -7.29
N ILE A 179 4.81 17.20 -6.16
CA ILE A 179 5.78 16.90 -5.10
C ILE A 179 6.87 15.96 -5.60
N ASP A 180 8.09 16.11 -5.10
CA ASP A 180 9.25 15.33 -5.55
C ASP A 180 9.32 13.95 -4.88
N ASN A 181 8.78 13.80 -3.66
CA ASN A 181 8.97 12.56 -2.91
C ASN A 181 7.82 12.26 -1.91
N TRP A 182 7.79 11.02 -1.42
CA TRP A 182 6.78 10.53 -0.46
C TRP A 182 6.80 11.27 0.89
N ALA A 183 7.95 11.78 1.34
CA ALA A 183 8.06 12.44 2.62
C ALA A 183 7.28 13.75 2.66
N GLU A 184 7.13 14.42 1.52
CA GLU A 184 6.30 15.61 1.39
C GLU A 184 4.81 15.28 1.35
N ARG A 185 4.44 14.09 0.87
CA ARG A 185 3.03 13.65 0.78
C ARG A 185 2.45 13.20 2.11
N PHE A 186 3.22 12.58 2.99
CA PHE A 186 2.71 11.87 4.15
C PHE A 186 3.14 12.37 5.55
N PRO A 187 3.59 13.63 5.79
CA PRO A 187 4.05 14.06 7.11
C PRO A 187 2.98 13.84 8.18
N LYS A 188 1.72 14.22 7.86
CA LYS A 188 0.60 14.08 8.80
C LYS A 188 0.24 12.62 9.09
N ALA A 189 0.41 11.73 8.13
CA ALA A 189 0.18 10.31 8.32
C ALA A 189 1.17 9.71 9.33
N TYR A 190 2.46 10.02 9.20
CA TYR A 190 3.51 9.60 10.14
C TYR A 190 3.29 10.18 11.54
N ASP A 191 2.98 11.48 11.65
CA ASP A 191 2.67 12.10 12.94
C ASP A 191 1.50 11.40 13.63
N ASN A 192 0.41 11.16 12.89
CA ASN A 192 -0.78 10.50 13.43
C ASN A 192 -0.50 9.04 13.83
N GLU A 193 0.30 8.33 13.05
CA GLU A 193 0.66 6.93 13.30
C GLU A 193 1.47 6.79 14.59
N LEU A 194 2.54 7.56 14.73
CA LEU A 194 3.39 7.54 15.90
C LEU A 194 2.64 8.04 17.16
N GLN A 195 1.81 9.08 17.02
CA GLN A 195 1.00 9.56 18.13
C GLN A 195 -0.04 8.52 18.57
N HIS A 196 -0.68 7.82 17.61
CA HIS A 196 -1.60 6.73 17.89
C HIS A 196 -0.91 5.60 18.66
N TRP A 197 0.26 5.16 18.21
CA TRP A 197 1.05 4.13 18.88
C TRP A 197 1.39 4.52 20.33
N ILE A 198 1.88 5.74 20.55
CA ILE A 198 2.18 6.26 21.90
C ILE A 198 0.91 6.29 22.76
N ASN A 199 -0.20 6.77 22.22
CA ASN A 199 -1.48 6.84 22.92
C ASN A 199 -2.03 5.45 23.29
N HIS A 200 -1.88 4.48 22.39
CA HIS A 200 -2.25 3.09 22.66
C HIS A 200 -1.41 2.49 23.80
N LEU A 201 -0.10 2.69 23.80
CA LEU A 201 0.78 2.22 24.87
C LEU A 201 0.46 2.87 26.23
N ARG A 202 -0.09 4.07 26.22
CA ARG A 202 -0.51 4.80 27.45
C ARG A 202 -1.96 4.46 27.87
N GLY A 203 -2.65 3.59 27.13
CA GLY A 203 -4.05 3.24 27.38
C GLY A 203 -5.05 4.36 27.09
N ILE A 204 -4.64 5.39 26.33
CA ILE A 204 -5.52 6.50 25.89
C ILE A 204 -6.32 6.07 24.67
N GLU A 205 -5.68 5.37 23.73
CA GLU A 205 -6.30 4.83 22.52
C GLU A 205 -6.59 3.34 22.74
N PRO A 206 -7.87 2.90 22.69
CA PRO A 206 -8.25 1.52 23.00
C PRO A 206 -7.89 0.55 21.87
N THR A 207 -7.81 1.02 20.63
CA THR A 207 -7.53 0.16 19.47
C THR A 207 -6.03 0.12 19.17
N ALA A 208 -5.53 -1.06 18.86
CA ALA A 208 -4.17 -1.19 18.32
C ALA A 208 -4.14 -0.78 16.85
N GLY A 209 -2.97 -0.32 16.38
CA GLY A 209 -2.69 -0.14 14.96
C GLY A 209 -2.51 -1.47 14.21
N PRO A 210 -2.10 -1.43 12.93
CA PRO A 210 -1.77 -2.64 12.18
C PRO A 210 -0.68 -3.43 12.89
N GLY A 211 -0.93 -4.72 13.14
CA GLY A 211 -0.04 -5.57 13.92
C GLY A 211 0.79 -6.53 13.09
N SER A 212 1.43 -7.48 13.77
CA SER A 212 2.24 -8.52 13.14
C SER A 212 1.45 -9.37 12.15
N LYS A 213 0.16 -9.63 12.41
CA LYS A 213 -0.73 -10.36 11.48
C LYS A 213 -0.94 -9.59 10.18
N ASP A 214 -1.08 -8.26 10.23
CA ASP A 214 -1.18 -7.43 9.03
C ASP A 214 0.13 -7.47 8.24
N GLY A 215 1.27 -7.39 8.93
CA GLY A 215 2.58 -7.51 8.32
C GLY A 215 2.82 -8.87 7.68
N PHE A 216 2.41 -9.95 8.36
CA PHE A 216 2.49 -11.31 7.82
C PHE A 216 1.61 -11.48 6.57
N ALA A 217 0.36 -11.04 6.62
CA ALA A 217 -0.54 -11.12 5.47
C ALA A 217 -0.01 -10.30 4.28
N ALA A 218 0.50 -9.10 4.52
CA ALA A 218 1.11 -8.28 3.47
C ALA A 218 2.34 -8.98 2.85
N CYS A 219 3.15 -9.67 3.65
CA CYS A 219 4.29 -10.46 3.16
C CYS A 219 3.83 -11.66 2.31
N CYS A 220 2.79 -12.40 2.74
CA CYS A 220 2.24 -13.52 1.97
C CYS A 220 1.73 -13.08 0.59
N ILE A 221 1.05 -11.94 0.53
CA ILE A 221 0.55 -11.37 -0.72
C ILE A 221 1.74 -10.91 -1.58
N ALA A 222 2.73 -10.26 -0.98
CA ALA A 222 3.95 -9.84 -1.69
C ALA A 222 4.69 -11.04 -2.30
N ASP A 223 4.80 -12.16 -1.60
CA ASP A 223 5.41 -13.38 -2.11
C ASP A 223 4.68 -13.92 -3.36
N ALA A 224 3.33 -13.94 -3.34
CA ALA A 224 2.53 -14.32 -4.50
C ALA A 224 2.75 -13.38 -5.68
N MET A 225 2.81 -12.06 -5.43
CA MET A 225 3.08 -11.07 -6.48
C MET A 225 4.49 -11.23 -7.07
N ILE A 226 5.51 -11.52 -6.25
CA ILE A 226 6.88 -11.79 -6.69
C ILE A 226 6.93 -13.10 -7.49
N ALA A 227 6.24 -14.15 -7.06
CA ALA A 227 6.13 -15.40 -7.81
C ALA A 227 5.52 -15.14 -9.20
N SER A 228 4.48 -14.31 -9.28
CA SER A 228 3.85 -13.92 -10.53
C SER A 228 4.77 -13.14 -11.49
N GLN A 229 5.71 -12.35 -10.98
CA GLN A 229 6.72 -11.70 -11.83
C GLN A 229 7.56 -12.71 -12.64
N THR A 230 7.71 -13.92 -12.10
CA THR A 230 8.49 -15.00 -12.75
C THR A 230 7.61 -15.92 -13.58
N SER A 231 6.44 -16.33 -13.06
CA SER A 231 5.52 -17.25 -13.74
C SER A 231 4.71 -16.58 -14.86
N GLY A 232 4.48 -15.28 -14.77
CA GLY A 232 3.60 -14.53 -15.68
C GLY A 232 2.11 -14.86 -15.50
N THR A 233 1.74 -15.66 -14.49
CA THR A 233 0.38 -16.14 -14.25
C THR A 233 -0.22 -15.54 -12.98
N VAL A 234 -1.53 -15.74 -12.79
CA VAL A 234 -2.21 -15.44 -11.52
C VAL A 234 -1.73 -16.44 -10.48
N GLU A 235 -1.24 -15.94 -9.35
CA GLU A 235 -0.79 -16.73 -8.20
C GLU A 235 -1.79 -16.61 -7.05
N ALA A 236 -2.09 -17.75 -6.43
CA ALA A 236 -2.88 -17.78 -5.20
C ALA A 236 -2.02 -17.38 -4.00
N VAL A 237 -2.59 -16.61 -3.08
CA VAL A 237 -1.90 -16.24 -1.84
C VAL A 237 -1.99 -17.40 -0.85
N ASN A 238 -0.85 -17.79 -0.31
CA ASN A 238 -0.76 -18.81 0.75
C ASN A 238 -0.50 -18.14 2.10
N PHE A 239 -1.47 -18.21 3.02
CA PHE A 239 -1.40 -17.69 4.38
C PHE A 239 -0.98 -18.74 5.43
N ASP A 240 -0.56 -19.95 5.05
CA ASP A 240 -0.10 -20.96 5.98
C ASP A 240 1.18 -20.49 6.70
N MET A 241 1.24 -20.67 8.04
CA MET A 241 2.36 -20.29 8.90
C MET A 241 3.31 -21.45 9.16
#